data_419c10dfed4f26f214c6085095ac06ab
#
_entry.id   419c10dfed4f26f214c6085095ac06ab
#
_cell.length_a   1.000
_cell.length_b   1.000
_cell.length_c   1.000
_cell.angle_alpha   90.00
_cell.angle_beta   90.00
_cell.angle_gamma   90.00
#
_symmetry.space_group_name_H-M   'P 1'
#
loop_
_entity.id
_entity.type
_entity.pdbx_description
1 polymer ?
#
loop_
_entity_poly.entity_id
_entity_poly.type
_entity_poly.pdbx_seq_one_letter_code
_entity_poly.pdbx_strand_id
1 'polypeptide(L)'
;SASQSAKNAKEMAVCWINLFGLQSLQTGEIGEANQREVEFNTFKVVEFVDFCCKQGFLPVVACTPLGCDLNSYVSDAFGDATLGGIERKMKERGVPFLNYRKDERFQSELSLFTDGGYKLSRRGSLKYMKILLADVQSFYETVINNKSLNA
;
A
#
# COMPACT_ATOMS: atom_id res chain seq x y z
N SER A 1 -11.60 -20.57 -18.38
CA SER A 1 -10.16 -20.72 -18.68
C SER A 1 -9.38 -19.54 -18.11
N ALA A 2 -8.08 -19.68 -17.87
CA ALA A 2 -7.22 -18.61 -17.30
C ALA A 2 -7.25 -17.33 -18.16
N SER A 3 -7.37 -17.45 -19.48
CA SER A 3 -7.48 -16.32 -20.40
C SER A 3 -8.77 -15.51 -20.22
N GLN A 4 -9.90 -16.15 -19.90
CA GLN A 4 -11.16 -15.47 -19.65
C GLN A 4 -11.12 -14.73 -18.30
N SER A 5 -10.52 -15.30 -17.27
CA SER A 5 -10.34 -14.63 -15.97
C SER A 5 -9.47 -13.39 -16.09
N ALA A 6 -8.39 -13.45 -16.86
CA ALA A 6 -7.51 -12.29 -17.11
C ALA A 6 -8.24 -11.17 -17.87
N LYS A 7 -9.04 -11.53 -18.88
CA LYS A 7 -9.87 -10.57 -19.62
C LYS A 7 -10.86 -9.87 -18.71
N ASN A 8 -11.58 -10.64 -17.88
CA ASN A 8 -12.55 -10.09 -16.94
C ASN A 8 -11.90 -9.17 -15.90
N ALA A 9 -10.71 -9.52 -15.40
CA ALA A 9 -9.96 -8.68 -14.45
C ALA A 9 -9.59 -7.32 -15.07
N LYS A 10 -9.13 -7.33 -16.32
CA LYS A 10 -8.79 -6.11 -17.06
C LYS A 10 -10.00 -5.23 -17.33
N GLU A 11 -11.12 -5.82 -17.77
CA GLU A 11 -12.38 -5.11 -17.97
C GLU A 11 -12.87 -4.48 -16.66
N MET A 12 -12.76 -5.19 -15.55
CA MET A 12 -13.12 -4.68 -14.22
C MET A 12 -12.22 -3.53 -13.79
N ALA A 13 -10.92 -3.61 -14.02
CA ALA A 13 -9.98 -2.50 -13.72
C ALA A 13 -10.35 -1.23 -14.50
N VAL A 14 -10.66 -1.35 -15.81
CA VAL A 14 -11.14 -0.24 -16.64
C VAL A 14 -12.46 0.33 -16.11
N CYS A 15 -13.36 -0.52 -15.65
CA CYS A 15 -14.63 -0.10 -15.05
C CYS A 15 -14.39 0.77 -13.79
N TRP A 16 -13.47 0.36 -12.90
CA TRP A 16 -13.09 1.15 -11.73
C TRP A 16 -12.50 2.51 -12.10
N ILE A 17 -11.59 2.53 -13.08
CA ILE A 17 -10.96 3.77 -13.55
C ILE A 17 -12.01 4.76 -14.05
N ASN A 18 -12.98 4.29 -14.85
CA ASN A 18 -14.03 5.14 -15.39
C ASN A 18 -15.02 5.57 -14.30
N LEU A 19 -15.43 4.65 -13.43
CA LEU A 19 -16.43 4.91 -12.38
C LEU A 19 -15.94 5.97 -11.37
N PHE A 20 -14.67 5.92 -11.00
CA PHE A 20 -14.09 6.83 -10.02
C PHE A 20 -13.31 7.99 -10.65
N GLY A 21 -13.32 8.14 -11.96
CA GLY A 21 -12.60 9.21 -12.65
C GLY A 21 -11.08 9.15 -12.44
N LEU A 22 -10.52 7.95 -12.35
CA LEU A 22 -9.11 7.73 -11.99
C LEU A 22 -8.12 8.00 -13.13
N GLN A 23 -8.53 8.73 -14.17
CA GLN A 23 -7.64 9.11 -15.28
C GLN A 23 -6.45 9.96 -14.81
N SER A 24 -6.63 10.72 -13.72
CA SER A 24 -5.56 11.47 -13.07
C SER A 24 -4.49 10.59 -12.42
N LEU A 25 -4.76 9.30 -12.23
CA LEU A 25 -3.77 8.36 -11.69
C LEU A 25 -2.49 8.26 -12.52
N GLN A 26 -2.57 8.54 -13.82
CA GLN A 26 -1.42 8.51 -14.72
C GLN A 26 -0.60 9.80 -14.66
N THR A 27 -1.23 10.93 -14.41
CA THR A 27 -0.55 12.24 -14.37
C THR A 27 0.02 12.59 -12.99
N GLY A 28 -0.50 11.96 -11.93
CA GLY A 28 -0.19 12.31 -10.55
C GLY A 28 -0.84 13.60 -10.08
N GLU A 29 -1.64 14.24 -10.93
CA GLU A 29 -2.41 15.42 -10.56
C GLU A 29 -3.63 14.98 -9.74
N ILE A 30 -3.77 15.55 -8.55
CA ILE A 30 -4.94 15.40 -7.72
C ILE A 30 -5.60 16.77 -7.56
N GLY A 31 -6.91 16.85 -7.84
CA GLY A 31 -7.66 18.09 -7.64
C GLY A 31 -7.70 18.51 -6.15
N GLU A 32 -8.00 19.78 -5.88
CA GLU A 32 -7.98 20.34 -4.53
C GLU A 32 -8.83 19.56 -3.51
N ALA A 33 -9.98 19.01 -3.92
CA ALA A 33 -10.81 18.21 -3.05
C ALA A 33 -10.09 16.92 -2.62
N ASN A 34 -9.48 16.21 -3.57
CA ASN A 34 -8.72 14.99 -3.29
C ASN A 34 -7.45 15.29 -2.49
N GLN A 35 -6.79 16.42 -2.74
CA GLN A 35 -5.64 16.85 -1.95
C GLN A 35 -6.01 17.04 -0.48
N ARG A 36 -7.14 17.71 -0.20
CA ARG A 36 -7.64 17.87 1.18
C ARG A 36 -7.94 16.53 1.84
N GLU A 37 -8.53 15.59 1.10
CA GLU A 37 -8.77 14.23 1.61
C GLU A 37 -7.45 13.48 1.91
N VAL A 38 -6.45 13.61 1.05
CA VAL A 38 -5.13 13.02 1.28
C VAL A 38 -4.48 13.62 2.53
N GLU A 39 -4.53 14.93 2.70
CA GLU A 39 -3.99 15.63 3.87
C GLU A 39 -4.71 15.21 5.15
N PHE A 40 -6.05 15.16 5.12
CA PHE A 40 -6.87 14.72 6.24
C PHE A 40 -6.57 13.27 6.64
N ASN A 41 -6.52 12.35 5.65
CA ASN A 41 -6.22 10.94 5.90
C ASN A 41 -4.79 10.76 6.41
N THR A 42 -3.83 11.51 5.87
CA THR A 42 -2.44 11.53 6.37
C THR A 42 -2.42 11.94 7.85
N PHE A 43 -3.11 13.03 8.19
CA PHE A 43 -3.21 13.48 9.57
C PHE A 43 -3.80 12.41 10.50
N LYS A 44 -4.88 11.73 10.07
CA LYS A 44 -5.52 10.68 10.86
C LYS A 44 -4.64 9.45 11.08
N VAL A 45 -3.88 9.04 10.05
CA VAL A 45 -2.91 7.94 10.20
C VAL A 45 -1.81 8.34 11.20
N VAL A 46 -1.28 9.54 11.09
CA VAL A 46 -0.25 10.07 12.00
C VAL A 46 -0.75 10.14 13.44
N GLU A 47 -1.95 10.69 13.66
CA GLU A 47 -2.58 10.77 14.97
C GLU A 47 -2.74 9.39 15.62
N PHE A 48 -3.20 8.39 14.86
CA PHE A 48 -3.34 7.02 15.34
C PHE A 48 -2.00 6.36 15.66
N VAL A 49 -0.99 6.55 14.81
CA VAL A 49 0.36 6.05 15.05
C VAL A 49 0.97 6.67 16.31
N ASP A 50 0.84 7.98 16.48
CA ASP A 50 1.33 8.70 17.67
C ASP A 50 0.63 8.20 18.95
N PHE A 51 -0.67 7.92 18.87
CA PHE A 51 -1.41 7.29 19.95
C PHE A 51 -0.85 5.89 20.29
N CYS A 52 -0.64 5.04 19.29
CA CYS A 52 -0.05 3.70 19.50
C CYS A 52 1.32 3.77 20.17
N CYS A 53 2.19 4.66 19.70
CA CYS A 53 3.53 4.87 20.29
C CYS A 53 3.43 5.31 21.77
N LYS A 54 2.52 6.23 22.09
CA LYS A 54 2.29 6.69 23.48
C LYS A 54 1.80 5.58 24.39
N GLN A 55 1.08 4.58 23.85
CA GLN A 55 0.64 3.40 24.58
C GLN A 55 1.72 2.30 24.68
N GLY A 56 2.92 2.53 24.15
CA GLY A 56 4.01 1.56 24.17
C GLY A 56 3.95 0.49 23.10
N PHE A 57 3.06 0.65 22.11
CA PHE A 57 3.02 -0.25 20.95
C PHE A 57 4.12 0.12 19.93
N LEU A 58 4.46 -0.86 19.10
CA LEU A 58 5.36 -0.70 17.96
C LEU A 58 4.54 -0.76 16.65
N PRO A 59 3.96 0.37 16.22
CA PRO A 59 3.11 0.38 15.03
C PRO A 59 3.92 0.16 13.75
N VAL A 60 3.27 -0.44 12.76
CA VAL A 60 3.75 -0.56 11.39
C VAL A 60 2.64 -0.04 10.47
N VAL A 61 3.01 0.78 9.52
CA VAL A 61 2.08 1.23 8.46
C VAL A 61 2.40 0.46 7.19
N ALA A 62 1.40 -0.16 6.59
CA ALA A 62 1.56 -0.93 5.37
C ALA A 62 0.53 -0.55 4.31
N CYS A 63 1.00 -0.34 3.08
CA CYS A 63 0.13 -0.20 1.91
C CYS A 63 -0.03 -1.58 1.27
N THR A 64 -1.27 -2.01 1.07
CA THR A 64 -1.58 -3.32 0.46
C THR A 64 -1.16 -3.38 -1.01
N PRO A 65 -0.80 -4.58 -1.53
CA PRO A 65 -0.51 -4.74 -2.95
C PRO A 65 -1.75 -4.50 -3.82
N LEU A 66 -1.51 -3.99 -5.03
CA LEU A 66 -2.50 -3.91 -6.11
C LEU A 66 -2.17 -4.95 -7.18
N GLY A 67 -3.19 -5.48 -7.84
CA GLY A 67 -3.01 -6.36 -8.99
C GLY A 67 -2.33 -5.62 -10.15
N CYS A 68 -1.53 -6.33 -10.95
CA CYS A 68 -0.72 -5.75 -12.02
C CYS A 68 -1.55 -4.93 -13.02
N ASP A 69 -2.74 -5.40 -13.39
CA ASP A 69 -3.61 -4.69 -14.34
C ASP A 69 -4.04 -3.32 -13.79
N LEU A 70 -4.52 -3.26 -12.54
CA LEU A 70 -4.90 -1.99 -11.92
C LEU A 70 -3.67 -1.12 -11.66
N ASN A 71 -2.57 -1.72 -11.21
CA ASN A 71 -1.34 -1.01 -10.88
C ASN A 71 -0.68 -0.33 -12.11
N SER A 72 -0.91 -0.86 -13.32
CA SER A 72 -0.44 -0.25 -14.56
C SER A 72 -1.05 1.13 -14.85
N TYR A 73 -2.20 1.44 -14.25
CA TYR A 73 -2.87 2.75 -14.36
C TYR A 73 -2.50 3.73 -13.24
N VAL A 74 -1.76 3.26 -12.23
CA VAL A 74 -1.35 4.10 -11.08
C VAL A 74 0.12 4.49 -11.26
N SER A 75 0.37 5.73 -11.65
CA SER A 75 1.74 6.24 -11.80
C SER A 75 2.46 6.36 -10.46
N ASP A 76 3.80 6.44 -10.50
CA ASP A 76 4.59 6.72 -9.30
C ASP A 76 4.30 8.12 -8.76
N ALA A 77 4.13 9.11 -9.64
CA ALA A 77 3.75 10.47 -9.26
C ALA A 77 2.44 10.52 -8.47
N PHE A 78 1.42 9.76 -8.89
CA PHE A 78 0.18 9.64 -8.13
C PHE A 78 0.40 8.94 -6.78
N GLY A 79 1.19 7.88 -6.75
CA GLY A 79 1.57 7.19 -5.52
C GLY A 79 2.26 8.15 -4.54
N ASP A 80 3.21 8.95 -5.01
CA ASP A 80 3.90 9.94 -4.20
C ASP A 80 2.97 11.06 -3.71
N ALA A 81 2.07 11.54 -4.57
CA ALA A 81 1.10 12.56 -4.21
C ALA A 81 0.12 12.09 -3.12
N THR A 82 -0.23 10.79 -3.09
CA THR A 82 -1.22 10.23 -2.15
C THR A 82 -0.61 9.60 -0.90
N LEU A 83 0.51 8.90 -1.03
CA LEU A 83 1.15 8.13 0.06
C LEU A 83 2.44 8.77 0.59
N GLY A 84 3.11 9.59 -0.22
CA GLY A 84 4.41 10.15 0.14
C GLY A 84 4.38 11.01 1.41
N GLY A 85 3.26 11.66 1.71
CA GLY A 85 3.05 12.38 2.97
C GLY A 85 3.11 11.45 4.18
N ILE A 86 2.41 10.32 4.12
CA ILE A 86 2.42 9.30 5.17
C ILE A 86 3.82 8.72 5.32
N GLU A 87 4.46 8.34 4.22
CA GLU A 87 5.80 7.75 4.23
C GLU A 87 6.83 8.66 4.92
N ARG A 88 6.86 9.95 4.56
CA ARG A 88 7.74 10.93 5.22
C ARG A 88 7.46 11.05 6.71
N LYS A 89 6.18 11.12 7.11
CA LYS A 89 5.79 11.23 8.51
C LYS A 89 6.14 9.98 9.33
N MET A 90 6.07 8.79 8.73
CA MET A 90 6.51 7.54 9.37
C MET A 90 8.02 7.52 9.53
N LYS A 91 8.77 7.93 8.51
CA LYS A 91 10.24 8.04 8.56
C LYS A 91 10.70 8.99 9.67
N GLU A 92 10.06 10.16 9.82
CA GLU A 92 10.36 11.14 10.90
C GLU A 92 10.17 10.52 12.30
N ARG A 93 9.32 9.53 12.44
CA ARG A 93 8.97 8.84 13.69
C ARG A 93 9.75 7.55 13.93
N GLY A 94 10.56 7.14 12.97
CA GLY A 94 11.22 5.82 13.02
C GLY A 94 10.21 4.64 12.95
N VAL A 95 9.02 4.88 12.40
CA VAL A 95 7.97 3.89 12.21
C VAL A 95 8.10 3.29 10.80
N PRO A 96 8.13 1.95 10.66
CA PRO A 96 8.22 1.33 9.35
C PRO A 96 7.00 1.67 8.49
N PHE A 97 7.27 2.07 7.25
CA PHE A 97 6.27 2.18 6.19
C PHE A 97 6.58 1.16 5.10
N LEU A 98 5.74 0.14 4.98
CA LEU A 98 5.91 -0.97 4.07
C LEU A 98 4.97 -0.82 2.86
N ASN A 99 5.51 -0.40 1.73
CA ASN A 99 4.72 -0.18 0.52
C ASN A 99 4.75 -1.40 -0.40
N TYR A 100 3.69 -2.22 -0.36
CA TYR A 100 3.54 -3.41 -1.19
C TYR A 100 2.83 -3.15 -2.51
N ARG A 101 2.45 -1.93 -2.83
CA ARG A 101 1.65 -1.61 -4.02
C ARG A 101 2.18 -2.26 -5.31
N LYS A 102 3.49 -2.18 -5.53
CA LYS A 102 4.19 -2.73 -6.71
C LYS A 102 5.11 -3.91 -6.38
N ASP A 103 4.94 -4.54 -5.23
CA ASP A 103 5.80 -5.64 -4.81
C ASP A 103 5.70 -6.82 -5.78
N GLU A 104 6.81 -7.19 -6.40
CA GLU A 104 6.89 -8.23 -7.42
C GLU A 104 6.37 -9.58 -6.96
N ARG A 105 6.44 -9.86 -5.66
CA ARG A 105 5.89 -11.09 -5.06
C ARG A 105 4.39 -11.26 -5.29
N PHE A 106 3.68 -10.17 -5.67
CA PHE A 106 2.24 -10.17 -5.94
C PHE A 106 1.89 -9.93 -7.41
N GLN A 107 2.78 -9.34 -8.22
CA GLN A 107 2.43 -8.84 -9.55
C GLN A 107 2.22 -9.96 -10.59
N SER A 108 2.82 -11.14 -10.42
CA SER A 108 2.77 -12.24 -11.40
C SER A 108 1.55 -13.15 -11.27
N GLU A 109 0.70 -12.99 -10.26
CA GLU A 109 -0.32 -13.98 -9.89
C GLU A 109 -1.71 -13.36 -9.74
N LEU A 110 -2.50 -13.35 -10.84
CA LEU A 110 -3.87 -12.80 -10.85
C LEU A 110 -4.79 -13.45 -9.81
N SER A 111 -4.57 -14.74 -9.49
CA SER A 111 -5.37 -15.46 -8.49
C SER A 111 -5.25 -14.93 -7.06
N LEU A 112 -4.26 -14.07 -6.81
CA LEU A 112 -4.10 -13.39 -5.51
C LEU A 112 -5.10 -12.25 -5.32
N PHE A 113 -5.80 -11.85 -6.37
CA PHE A 113 -6.69 -10.69 -6.36
C PHE A 113 -8.12 -11.04 -6.77
N THR A 114 -9.04 -10.17 -6.35
CA THR A 114 -10.42 -10.07 -6.81
C THR A 114 -10.70 -8.64 -7.29
N ASP A 115 -11.87 -8.40 -7.84
CA ASP A 115 -12.34 -7.06 -8.25
C ASP A 115 -11.32 -6.30 -9.13
N GLY A 116 -10.80 -6.96 -10.16
CA GLY A 116 -9.89 -6.34 -11.11
C GLY A 116 -8.52 -5.96 -10.52
N GLY A 117 -8.11 -6.59 -9.42
CA GLY A 117 -6.83 -6.33 -8.76
C GLY A 117 -6.90 -5.34 -7.59
N TYR A 118 -8.11 -4.88 -7.25
CA TYR A 118 -8.31 -3.93 -6.15
C TYR A 118 -8.26 -4.58 -4.78
N LYS A 119 -8.80 -5.77 -4.62
CA LYS A 119 -8.85 -6.50 -3.36
C LYS A 119 -8.02 -7.79 -3.43
N LEU A 120 -7.45 -8.18 -2.31
CA LEU A 120 -6.83 -9.48 -2.18
C LEU A 120 -7.89 -10.58 -2.09
N SER A 121 -7.70 -11.68 -2.82
CA SER A 121 -8.43 -12.93 -2.61
C SER A 121 -8.05 -13.53 -1.26
N ARG A 122 -8.76 -14.59 -0.82
CA ARG A 122 -8.38 -15.34 0.39
C ARG A 122 -6.92 -15.84 0.30
N ARG A 123 -6.50 -16.35 -0.85
CA ARG A 123 -5.13 -16.81 -1.10
C ARG A 123 -4.14 -15.64 -1.05
N GLY A 124 -4.50 -14.51 -1.66
CA GLY A 124 -3.71 -13.29 -1.64
C GLY A 124 -3.54 -12.74 -0.22
N SER A 125 -4.59 -12.72 0.57
CA SER A 125 -4.55 -12.26 1.96
C SER A 125 -3.63 -13.13 2.82
N LEU A 126 -3.70 -14.47 2.66
CA LEU A 126 -2.81 -15.38 3.38
C LEU A 126 -1.34 -15.19 2.98
N LYS A 127 -1.06 -15.01 1.68
CA LYS A 127 0.30 -14.72 1.19
C LYS A 127 0.78 -13.37 1.72
N TYR A 128 -0.07 -12.34 1.66
CA TYR A 128 0.25 -11.01 2.15
C TYR A 128 0.59 -11.01 3.63
N MET A 129 -0.24 -11.65 4.47
CA MET A 129 0.01 -11.72 5.91
C MET A 129 1.33 -12.42 6.25
N LYS A 130 1.67 -13.51 5.56
CA LYS A 130 2.96 -14.20 5.76
C LYS A 130 4.15 -13.30 5.43
N ILE A 131 4.08 -12.59 4.31
CA ILE A 131 5.13 -11.67 3.86
C ILE A 131 5.24 -10.48 4.82
N LEU A 132 4.11 -9.85 5.16
CA LEU A 132 4.06 -8.72 6.09
C LEU A 132 4.69 -9.08 7.45
N LEU A 133 4.31 -10.22 8.02
CA LEU A 133 4.86 -10.66 9.32
C LEU A 133 6.37 -10.91 9.26
N ALA A 134 6.87 -11.52 8.17
CA ALA A 134 8.29 -11.75 8.00
C ALA A 134 9.07 -10.43 7.84
N ASP A 135 8.55 -9.49 7.03
CA ASP A 135 9.18 -8.19 6.79
C ASP A 135 9.19 -7.33 8.08
N VAL A 136 8.10 -7.37 8.87
CA VAL A 136 8.00 -6.70 10.17
C VAL A 136 8.99 -7.29 11.18
N GLN A 137 9.06 -8.61 11.27
CA GLN A 137 10.02 -9.29 12.15
C GLN A 137 11.44 -8.92 11.79
N SER A 138 11.83 -9.00 10.52
CA SER A 138 13.16 -8.64 10.02
C SER A 138 13.53 -7.19 10.36
N PHE A 139 12.58 -6.25 10.23
CA PHE A 139 12.80 -4.85 10.58
C PHE A 139 13.14 -4.70 12.06
N TYR A 140 12.34 -5.27 12.96
CA TYR A 140 12.54 -5.12 14.40
C TYR A 140 13.76 -5.88 14.92
N GLU A 141 14.10 -7.04 14.37
CA GLU A 141 15.35 -7.74 14.68
C GLU A 141 16.57 -6.86 14.36
N THR A 142 16.56 -6.17 13.22
CA THR A 142 17.62 -5.24 12.84
C THR A 142 17.72 -4.07 13.82
N VAL A 143 16.60 -3.49 14.24
CA VAL A 143 16.56 -2.38 15.21
C VAL A 143 17.08 -2.81 16.58
N ILE A 144 16.70 -4.00 17.06
CA ILE A 144 17.13 -4.55 18.35
C ILE A 144 18.66 -4.82 18.33
N ASN A 145 19.15 -5.46 17.27
CA ASN A 145 20.56 -5.78 17.12
C ASN A 145 21.44 -4.53 17.05
N ASN A 146 20.98 -3.50 16.34
CA ASN A 146 21.72 -2.22 16.26
C ASN A 146 21.76 -1.49 17.59
N LYS A 147 20.76 -1.60 18.45
CA LYS A 147 20.75 -1.02 19.80
C LYS A 147 21.72 -1.77 20.72
N SER A 148 21.84 -3.07 20.61
CA SER A 148 22.75 -3.88 21.43
C SER A 148 24.23 -3.71 21.05
N LEU A 149 24.55 -3.26 19.83
CA LEU A 149 25.92 -2.95 19.37
C LEU A 149 26.40 -1.57 19.80
N ASN A 150 25.47 -0.68 20.18
CA ASN A 150 25.76 0.71 20.57
C ASN A 150 25.59 0.96 22.09
N ALA A 151 25.33 -0.07 22.86
CA ALA A 151 25.23 -0.07 24.31
C ALA A 151 26.44 -0.73 24.97
#